data_7c70a186efc8873914e4d9ac58ca463e
#
_entry.id   7c70a186efc8873914e4d9ac58ca463e
#
_cell.length_a   1.000
_cell.length_b   1.000
_cell.length_c   1.000
_cell.angle_alpha   90.00
_cell.angle_beta   90.00
_cell.angle_gamma   90.00
#
_symmetry.space_group_name_H-M   'P 1'
#
loop_
_entity.id
_entity.type
_entity.pdbx_description
1 polymer ?
#
loop_
_entity_poly.entity_id
_entity_poly.type
_entity_poly.pdbx_seq_one_letter_code
_entity_poly.pdbx_strand_id
1 'polypeptide(L)'
;MKNCVIVSAVRTAIGSFNGSLASTSAIDLGATVIKAAIERAKIDSQHVDEVIMGNVLQAGLGQNPARQALLKSGLAETVCGFTVNKVCGSGLKSVALAAQAIQAGQAQSIVAGGMENMSLAPYLLDAKARSGYRLGDGQVYDVILRDGLMCATHGYHMGITAENVAKEYGITREMQDELALHSQRKAAAAIESGAFTAEIVPVNVVTRKKTFVFSQDEFPKANSTAEALGALRPAFDKAGTVTAGNASGINDGAAALVIMEESAALAAGLTPLARIKSYASGGVLPAFMGMGPVPATQKALQLAGLQLADIDLIEANEAFAAQFLAVGKNLGFDSEKVNVNGGAIALGHPIGASGARILVTLLHAMQARDKTLGLATLCIGGGQGIAMVIERLN
;
A
#
# COMPACT_ATOMS: atom_id res chain seq x y z
N MET A 1 23.81 -15.42 3.05
CA MET A 1 22.52 -15.30 2.33
C MET A 1 22.73 -14.47 1.08
N LYS A 2 22.01 -14.74 -0.01
CA LYS A 2 22.03 -13.91 -1.21
C LYS A 2 21.48 -12.53 -0.91
N ASN A 3 22.11 -11.48 -1.42
CA ASN A 3 21.58 -10.12 -1.33
C ASN A 3 20.44 -9.94 -2.35
N CYS A 4 19.36 -9.26 -1.93
CA CYS A 4 18.24 -8.92 -2.79
C CYS A 4 18.23 -7.41 -3.04
N VAL A 5 18.11 -7.05 -4.31
CA VAL A 5 18.10 -5.65 -4.75
C VAL A 5 16.82 -5.33 -5.51
N ILE A 6 16.42 -4.08 -5.45
CA ILE A 6 15.34 -3.50 -6.23
C ILE A 6 15.99 -2.85 -7.46
N VAL A 7 15.57 -3.26 -8.64
CA VAL A 7 16.09 -2.69 -9.91
C VAL A 7 15.07 -1.80 -10.62
N SER A 8 13.80 -1.88 -10.24
CA SER A 8 12.74 -0.99 -10.71
C SER A 8 11.63 -0.88 -9.68
N ALA A 9 10.99 0.30 -9.61
CA ALA A 9 9.88 0.58 -8.72
C ALA A 9 8.92 1.59 -9.37
N VAL A 10 7.64 1.21 -9.51
CA VAL A 10 6.63 2.01 -10.19
C VAL A 10 5.26 1.88 -9.52
N ARG A 11 4.40 2.87 -9.71
CA ARG A 11 2.99 2.82 -9.30
C ARG A 11 2.08 3.50 -10.31
N THR A 12 0.80 3.21 -10.30
CA THR A 12 -0.20 4.08 -10.92
C THR A 12 -0.38 5.34 -10.07
N ALA A 13 -0.93 6.39 -10.64
CA ALA A 13 -1.63 7.38 -9.83
C ALA A 13 -2.78 6.72 -9.08
N ILE A 14 -3.16 7.29 -7.92
CA ILE A 14 -4.21 6.74 -7.06
C ILE A 14 -5.54 7.40 -7.39
N GLY A 15 -6.54 6.57 -7.72
CA GLY A 15 -7.92 6.96 -7.99
C GLY A 15 -8.74 7.12 -6.71
N SER A 16 -9.68 8.05 -6.73
CA SER A 16 -10.71 8.19 -5.70
C SER A 16 -11.78 7.13 -5.86
N PHE A 17 -12.52 6.86 -4.79
CA PHE A 17 -13.68 5.98 -4.84
C PHE A 17 -14.71 6.49 -5.86
N ASN A 18 -15.10 5.63 -6.79
CA ASN A 18 -15.94 5.96 -7.95
C ASN A 18 -15.38 7.10 -8.84
N GLY A 19 -14.04 7.32 -8.79
CA GLY A 19 -13.33 8.33 -9.56
C GLY A 19 -12.83 7.83 -10.92
N SER A 20 -11.72 8.37 -11.36
CA SER A 20 -11.17 8.14 -12.70
C SER A 20 -10.84 6.68 -13.00
N LEU A 21 -10.42 5.89 -12.00
CA LEU A 21 -10.08 4.47 -12.15
C LEU A 21 -11.26 3.50 -11.92
N ALA A 22 -12.46 4.01 -11.62
CA ALA A 22 -13.61 3.18 -11.24
C ALA A 22 -14.04 2.14 -12.29
N SER A 23 -13.64 2.28 -13.55
CA SER A 23 -13.93 1.30 -14.62
C SER A 23 -12.74 0.40 -15.00
N THR A 24 -11.58 0.56 -14.35
CA THR A 24 -10.35 -0.17 -14.67
C THR A 24 -10.11 -1.24 -13.60
N SER A 25 -10.20 -2.52 -13.98
CA SER A 25 -10.08 -3.60 -12.99
C SER A 25 -8.73 -3.59 -12.25
N ALA A 26 -8.69 -4.13 -11.03
CA ALA A 26 -7.44 -4.34 -10.30
C ALA A 26 -6.42 -5.12 -11.14
N ILE A 27 -6.89 -6.09 -11.94
CA ILE A 27 -6.07 -6.89 -12.84
C ILE A 27 -5.42 -6.03 -13.93
N ASP A 28 -6.17 -5.10 -14.55
CA ASP A 28 -5.64 -4.20 -15.58
C ASP A 28 -4.64 -3.18 -14.99
N LEU A 29 -4.91 -2.67 -13.79
CA LEU A 29 -3.96 -1.83 -13.04
C LEU A 29 -2.68 -2.61 -12.72
N GLY A 30 -2.81 -3.86 -12.24
CA GLY A 30 -1.70 -4.76 -11.99
C GLY A 30 -0.87 -5.04 -13.24
N ALA A 31 -1.53 -5.35 -14.36
CA ALA A 31 -0.85 -5.57 -15.64
C ALA A 31 -0.05 -4.34 -16.10
N THR A 32 -0.62 -3.15 -15.92
CA THR A 32 0.03 -1.88 -16.27
C THR A 32 1.34 -1.69 -15.49
N VAL A 33 1.33 -1.89 -14.17
CA VAL A 33 2.53 -1.69 -13.35
C VAL A 33 3.54 -2.82 -13.51
N ILE A 34 3.13 -4.07 -13.72
CA ILE A 34 4.03 -5.20 -14.01
C ILE A 34 4.80 -4.93 -15.29
N LYS A 35 4.10 -4.61 -16.39
CA LYS A 35 4.70 -4.26 -17.67
C LYS A 35 5.71 -3.12 -17.54
N ALA A 36 5.30 -2.02 -16.94
CA ALA A 36 6.14 -0.84 -16.78
C ALA A 36 7.35 -1.08 -15.86
N ALA A 37 7.21 -1.91 -14.81
CA ALA A 37 8.32 -2.26 -13.94
C ALA A 37 9.41 -3.02 -14.70
N ILE A 38 9.02 -3.98 -15.55
CA ILE A 38 9.92 -4.76 -16.40
C ILE A 38 10.62 -3.86 -17.44
N GLU A 39 9.85 -3.01 -18.13
CA GLU A 39 10.36 -2.08 -19.12
C GLU A 39 11.38 -1.10 -18.53
N ARG A 40 11.07 -0.51 -17.34
CA ARG A 40 12.00 0.41 -16.66
C ARG A 40 13.23 -0.30 -16.10
N ALA A 41 13.09 -1.55 -15.66
CA ALA A 41 14.22 -2.39 -15.25
C ALA A 41 15.13 -2.75 -16.41
N LYS A 42 14.65 -2.66 -17.66
CA LYS A 42 15.35 -3.09 -18.89
C LYS A 42 15.76 -4.57 -18.83
N ILE A 43 14.98 -5.39 -18.16
CA ILE A 43 15.19 -6.84 -18.13
C ILE A 43 14.41 -7.51 -19.26
N ASP A 44 14.95 -8.59 -19.80
CA ASP A 44 14.19 -9.46 -20.69
C ASP A 44 13.08 -10.16 -19.88
N SER A 45 11.87 -10.09 -20.40
CA SER A 45 10.69 -10.72 -19.76
C SER A 45 10.85 -12.24 -19.54
N GLN A 46 11.71 -12.90 -20.34
CA GLN A 46 12.06 -14.32 -20.19
C GLN A 46 12.86 -14.62 -18.92
N HIS A 47 13.48 -13.60 -18.32
CA HIS A 47 14.24 -13.74 -17.08
C HIS A 47 13.40 -13.48 -15.80
N VAL A 48 12.09 -13.30 -15.94
CA VAL A 48 11.19 -13.20 -14.79
C VAL A 48 10.76 -14.61 -14.37
N ASP A 49 11.17 -15.04 -13.18
CA ASP A 49 10.84 -16.37 -12.65
C ASP A 49 9.41 -16.44 -12.13
N GLU A 50 8.95 -15.38 -11.46
CA GLU A 50 7.64 -15.36 -10.81
C GLU A 50 7.07 -13.95 -10.65
N VAL A 51 5.74 -13.85 -10.52
CA VAL A 51 5.02 -12.61 -10.19
C VAL A 51 4.21 -12.81 -8.92
N ILE A 52 4.41 -11.95 -7.91
CA ILE A 52 3.70 -12.00 -6.63
C ILE A 52 2.97 -10.67 -6.42
N MET A 53 1.64 -10.66 -6.50
CA MET A 53 0.84 -9.45 -6.33
C MET A 53 -0.10 -9.54 -5.14
N GLY A 54 -0.07 -8.50 -4.30
CA GLY A 54 -1.07 -8.29 -3.26
C GLY A 54 -2.42 -7.91 -3.86
N ASN A 55 -3.50 -8.50 -3.37
CA ASN A 55 -4.87 -8.08 -3.67
C ASN A 55 -5.79 -8.60 -2.57
N VAL A 56 -6.67 -7.76 -2.04
CA VAL A 56 -7.53 -8.07 -0.90
C VAL A 56 -8.95 -8.39 -1.35
N LEU A 57 -9.55 -7.51 -2.14
CA LEU A 57 -10.93 -7.63 -2.58
C LEU A 57 -11.02 -8.46 -3.87
N GLN A 58 -10.95 -9.78 -3.72
CA GLN A 58 -10.80 -10.71 -4.85
C GLN A 58 -12.13 -11.25 -5.37
N ALA A 59 -13.24 -10.99 -4.68
CA ALA A 59 -14.54 -11.50 -5.09
C ALA A 59 -14.90 -11.04 -6.51
N GLY A 60 -15.27 -11.99 -7.37
CA GLY A 60 -15.66 -11.71 -8.76
C GLY A 60 -14.51 -11.48 -9.76
N LEU A 61 -13.25 -11.42 -9.31
CA LEU A 61 -12.10 -11.22 -10.20
C LEU A 61 -11.67 -12.48 -10.95
N GLY A 62 -12.23 -13.64 -10.62
CA GLY A 62 -11.83 -14.92 -11.21
C GLY A 62 -10.65 -15.55 -10.47
N GLN A 63 -10.07 -16.58 -11.08
CA GLN A 63 -8.97 -17.32 -10.48
C GLN A 63 -7.69 -16.50 -10.47
N ASN A 64 -7.01 -16.45 -9.32
CA ASN A 64 -5.66 -15.92 -9.16
C ASN A 64 -5.44 -14.56 -9.89
N PRO A 65 -5.92 -13.45 -9.35
CA PRO A 65 -5.80 -12.13 -9.99
C PRO A 65 -4.36 -11.76 -10.40
N ALA A 66 -3.35 -12.15 -9.62
CA ALA A 66 -1.95 -11.93 -9.97
C ALA A 66 -1.55 -12.64 -11.27
N ARG A 67 -2.01 -13.90 -11.46
CA ARG A 67 -1.75 -14.66 -12.68
C ARG A 67 -2.42 -14.01 -13.89
N GLN A 68 -3.63 -13.49 -13.72
CA GLN A 68 -4.32 -12.77 -14.80
C GLN A 68 -3.59 -11.48 -15.17
N ALA A 69 -3.12 -10.71 -14.17
CA ALA A 69 -2.36 -9.48 -14.40
C ALA A 69 -1.02 -9.76 -15.11
N LEU A 70 -0.31 -10.83 -14.71
CA LEU A 70 0.91 -11.31 -15.34
C LEU A 70 0.69 -11.57 -16.83
N LEU A 71 -0.31 -12.37 -17.18
CA LEU A 71 -0.61 -12.71 -18.59
C LEU A 71 -1.01 -11.46 -19.40
N LYS A 72 -1.83 -10.58 -18.81
CA LYS A 72 -2.21 -9.32 -19.45
C LYS A 72 -1.05 -8.34 -19.62
N SER A 73 0.00 -8.43 -18.80
CA SER A 73 1.21 -7.61 -18.94
C SER A 73 2.08 -7.99 -20.14
N GLY A 74 1.82 -9.16 -20.75
CA GLY A 74 2.57 -9.69 -21.88
C GLY A 74 3.71 -10.62 -21.49
N LEU A 75 3.83 -11.02 -20.22
CA LEU A 75 4.75 -12.06 -19.80
C LEU A 75 4.33 -13.43 -20.37
N ALA A 76 5.33 -14.31 -20.56
CA ALA A 76 5.09 -15.65 -21.10
C ALA A 76 4.22 -16.50 -20.17
N GLU A 77 3.45 -17.40 -20.76
CA GLU A 77 2.56 -18.34 -20.03
C GLU A 77 3.34 -19.30 -19.11
N THR A 78 4.64 -19.46 -19.32
CA THR A 78 5.54 -20.28 -18.51
C THR A 78 5.92 -19.61 -17.19
N VAL A 79 5.81 -18.29 -17.07
CA VAL A 79 6.08 -17.55 -15.83
C VAL A 79 4.97 -17.83 -14.82
N CYS A 80 5.32 -18.29 -13.61
CA CYS A 80 4.35 -18.54 -12.56
C CYS A 80 3.94 -17.26 -11.83
N GLY A 81 2.83 -17.29 -11.10
CA GLY A 81 2.43 -16.16 -10.28
C GLY A 81 1.30 -16.52 -9.33
N PHE A 82 1.25 -15.83 -8.18
CA PHE A 82 0.20 -16.01 -7.19
C PHE A 82 -0.18 -14.71 -6.49
N THR A 83 -1.40 -14.71 -5.95
CA THR A 83 -1.98 -13.57 -5.23
C THR A 83 -1.79 -13.74 -3.73
N VAL A 84 -1.37 -12.65 -3.06
CA VAL A 84 -1.20 -12.58 -1.60
C VAL A 84 -2.29 -11.72 -0.99
N ASN A 85 -2.93 -12.23 0.05
CA ASN A 85 -3.79 -11.44 0.93
C ASN A 85 -3.23 -11.43 2.36
N LYS A 86 -2.73 -10.29 2.76
CA LYS A 86 -2.37 -9.91 4.13
C LYS A 86 -3.01 -8.56 4.47
N VAL A 87 -4.25 -8.36 4.02
CA VAL A 87 -4.98 -7.10 4.12
C VAL A 87 -4.09 -5.93 3.65
N CYS A 88 -4.00 -4.82 4.38
CA CYS A 88 -3.21 -3.63 4.01
C CYS A 88 -1.72 -3.95 3.75
N GLY A 89 -1.17 -4.99 4.38
CA GLY A 89 0.22 -5.41 4.22
C GLY A 89 0.54 -6.23 2.97
N SER A 90 -0.45 -6.56 2.13
CA SER A 90 -0.30 -7.50 1.01
C SER A 90 0.82 -7.10 0.05
N GLY A 91 0.85 -5.82 -0.37
CA GLY A 91 1.85 -5.32 -1.31
C GLY A 91 3.29 -5.33 -0.77
N LEU A 92 3.50 -5.03 0.52
CA LEU A 92 4.84 -5.11 1.11
C LEU A 92 5.22 -6.57 1.43
N LYS A 93 4.22 -7.43 1.75
CA LYS A 93 4.46 -8.85 1.95
C LYS A 93 4.85 -9.56 0.66
N SER A 94 4.32 -9.15 -0.49
CA SER A 94 4.75 -9.70 -1.79
C SER A 94 6.23 -9.46 -2.05
N VAL A 95 6.74 -8.26 -1.75
CA VAL A 95 8.17 -7.93 -1.85
C VAL A 95 9.01 -8.76 -0.87
N ALA A 96 8.52 -8.94 0.38
CA ALA A 96 9.20 -9.78 1.35
C ALA A 96 9.26 -11.25 0.92
N LEU A 97 8.20 -11.78 0.29
CA LEU A 97 8.17 -13.14 -0.26
C LEU A 97 9.13 -13.28 -1.44
N ALA A 98 9.19 -12.29 -2.34
CA ALA A 98 10.15 -12.26 -3.43
C ALA A 98 11.59 -12.33 -2.90
N ALA A 99 11.92 -11.51 -1.90
CA ALA A 99 13.24 -11.56 -1.26
C ALA A 99 13.52 -12.92 -0.61
N GLN A 100 12.54 -13.55 0.04
CA GLN A 100 12.68 -14.89 0.63
C GLN A 100 12.96 -15.96 -0.43
N ALA A 101 12.23 -15.98 -1.54
CA ALA A 101 12.43 -16.93 -2.63
C ALA A 101 13.83 -16.79 -3.25
N ILE A 102 14.29 -15.56 -3.47
CA ILE A 102 15.64 -15.27 -3.99
C ILE A 102 16.72 -15.70 -2.98
N GLN A 103 16.55 -15.38 -1.69
CA GLN A 103 17.48 -15.79 -0.63
C GLN A 103 17.57 -17.30 -0.47
N ALA A 104 16.46 -18.02 -0.69
CA ALA A 104 16.40 -19.47 -0.70
C ALA A 104 16.96 -20.11 -1.99
N GLY A 105 17.33 -19.31 -3.00
CA GLY A 105 17.86 -19.81 -4.27
C GLY A 105 16.81 -20.40 -5.21
N GLN A 106 15.53 -20.13 -4.98
CA GLN A 106 14.41 -20.61 -5.80
C GLN A 106 14.14 -19.72 -7.03
N ALA A 107 14.61 -18.48 -7.02
CA ALA A 107 14.46 -17.52 -8.10
C ALA A 107 15.66 -16.56 -8.14
N GLN A 108 15.83 -15.89 -9.29
CA GLN A 108 16.81 -14.81 -9.48
C GLN A 108 16.15 -13.46 -9.71
N SER A 109 14.94 -13.44 -10.29
CA SER A 109 14.20 -12.24 -10.63
C SER A 109 12.70 -12.44 -10.41
N ILE A 110 12.09 -11.59 -9.59
CA ILE A 110 10.66 -11.65 -9.27
C ILE A 110 10.06 -10.26 -9.41
N VAL A 111 8.90 -10.16 -10.05
CA VAL A 111 8.07 -8.96 -9.99
C VAL A 111 7.14 -9.08 -8.79
N ALA A 112 7.24 -8.14 -7.84
CA ALA A 112 6.44 -8.13 -6.63
C ALA A 112 5.72 -6.79 -6.45
N GLY A 113 4.48 -6.80 -5.99
CA GLY A 113 3.71 -5.58 -5.85
C GLY A 113 2.34 -5.80 -5.23
N GLY A 114 1.42 -4.93 -5.59
CA GLY A 114 0.02 -5.03 -5.19
C GLY A 114 -0.88 -4.21 -6.10
N MET A 115 -2.13 -4.59 -6.13
CA MET A 115 -3.18 -3.98 -6.95
C MET A 115 -4.49 -4.03 -6.20
N GLU A 116 -5.29 -2.99 -6.32
CA GLU A 116 -6.62 -2.94 -5.73
C GLU A 116 -7.51 -2.02 -6.56
N ASN A 117 -8.74 -2.42 -6.77
CA ASN A 117 -9.80 -1.51 -7.20
C ASN A 117 -10.98 -1.68 -6.24
N MET A 118 -11.09 -0.76 -5.30
CA MET A 118 -12.16 -0.79 -4.30
C MET A 118 -13.49 -0.31 -4.90
N SER A 119 -13.45 0.51 -5.95
CA SER A 119 -14.64 1.01 -6.64
C SER A 119 -15.40 -0.10 -7.38
N LEU A 120 -14.72 -1.17 -7.82
CA LEU A 120 -15.32 -2.32 -8.52
C LEU A 120 -15.60 -3.52 -7.59
N ALA A 121 -15.34 -3.39 -6.30
CA ALA A 121 -15.65 -4.46 -5.35
C ALA A 121 -17.16 -4.76 -5.37
N PRO A 122 -17.56 -6.03 -5.54
CA PRO A 122 -18.96 -6.39 -5.70
C PRO A 122 -19.70 -6.43 -4.37
N TYR A 123 -21.01 -6.60 -4.46
CA TYR A 123 -21.84 -7.04 -3.36
C TYR A 123 -22.03 -8.55 -3.41
N LEU A 124 -22.09 -9.21 -2.25
CA LEU A 124 -22.29 -10.66 -2.11
C LEU A 124 -23.66 -10.96 -1.54
N LEU A 125 -24.32 -11.96 -2.07
CA LEU A 125 -25.43 -12.63 -1.39
C LEU A 125 -24.88 -13.53 -0.28
N ASP A 126 -25.65 -13.76 0.78
CA ASP A 126 -25.27 -14.71 1.81
C ASP A 126 -25.22 -16.16 1.29
N ALA A 127 -24.63 -17.08 2.05
CA ALA A 127 -24.48 -18.48 1.65
C ALA A 127 -25.81 -19.21 1.42
N LYS A 128 -26.93 -18.73 2.00
CA LYS A 128 -28.26 -19.29 1.80
C LYS A 128 -28.72 -19.16 0.36
N ALA A 129 -28.22 -18.18 -0.41
CA ALA A 129 -28.55 -18.01 -1.82
C ALA A 129 -28.23 -19.28 -2.65
N ARG A 130 -27.17 -20.04 -2.29
CA ARG A 130 -26.78 -21.26 -2.99
C ARG A 130 -27.76 -22.40 -2.82
N SER A 131 -28.43 -22.50 -1.66
CA SER A 131 -29.46 -23.49 -1.35
C SER A 131 -30.88 -22.95 -1.56
N GLY A 132 -31.02 -21.67 -1.96
CA GLY A 132 -32.29 -20.98 -2.19
C GLY A 132 -32.87 -20.35 -0.93
N TYR A 133 -33.44 -19.17 -1.07
CA TYR A 133 -34.25 -18.49 -0.04
C TYR A 133 -35.67 -19.05 -0.11
N ARG A 134 -36.04 -19.95 0.81
CA ARG A 134 -37.37 -20.59 0.77
C ARG A 134 -38.46 -19.64 1.25
N LEU A 135 -38.30 -19.09 2.45
CA LEU A 135 -39.19 -18.14 3.08
C LEU A 135 -38.39 -17.17 3.94
N GLY A 136 -38.67 -15.88 3.82
CA GLY A 136 -38.00 -14.80 4.53
C GLY A 136 -36.95 -14.09 3.67
N ASP A 137 -36.37 -13.00 4.21
CA ASP A 137 -35.46 -12.12 3.52
C ASP A 137 -34.03 -12.70 3.43
N GLY A 138 -33.28 -12.29 2.40
CA GLY A 138 -31.85 -12.47 2.28
C GLY A 138 -31.08 -11.19 2.58
N GLN A 139 -29.77 -11.30 2.80
CA GLN A 139 -28.87 -10.16 2.99
C GLN A 139 -27.92 -10.03 1.82
N VAL A 140 -27.58 -8.77 1.49
CA VAL A 140 -26.53 -8.40 0.53
C VAL A 140 -25.43 -7.72 1.31
N TYR A 141 -24.18 -8.18 1.12
CA TYR A 141 -23.02 -7.69 1.84
C TYR A 141 -22.10 -6.92 0.90
N ASP A 142 -21.69 -5.72 1.32
CA ASP A 142 -20.63 -4.96 0.66
C ASP A 142 -19.27 -5.63 0.94
N VAL A 143 -18.58 -6.06 -0.11
CA VAL A 143 -17.24 -6.70 0.00
C VAL A 143 -16.19 -5.75 0.56
N ILE A 144 -16.26 -4.45 0.25
CA ILE A 144 -15.34 -3.46 0.82
C ILE A 144 -15.41 -3.50 2.36
N LEU A 145 -16.62 -3.48 2.89
CA LEU A 145 -16.81 -3.55 4.34
C LEU A 145 -16.44 -4.93 4.87
N ARG A 146 -17.04 -5.99 4.32
CA ARG A 146 -16.95 -7.32 4.89
C ARG A 146 -15.54 -7.90 4.87
N ASP A 147 -14.82 -7.77 3.76
CA ASP A 147 -13.52 -8.41 3.55
C ASP A 147 -12.35 -7.44 3.72
N GLY A 148 -12.61 -6.12 3.68
CA GLY A 148 -11.58 -5.08 3.76
C GLY A 148 -11.57 -4.27 5.05
N LEU A 149 -12.73 -3.77 5.51
CA LEU A 149 -12.78 -2.71 6.52
C LEU A 149 -13.44 -3.09 7.85
N MET A 150 -14.05 -4.29 7.95
CA MET A 150 -14.62 -4.80 9.21
C MET A 150 -13.62 -5.71 9.91
N CYS A 151 -13.51 -5.55 11.24
CA CYS A 151 -12.74 -6.47 12.08
C CYS A 151 -13.45 -7.81 12.15
N ALA A 152 -12.87 -8.86 11.57
CA ALA A 152 -13.45 -10.19 11.56
C ALA A 152 -13.57 -10.80 12.98
N THR A 153 -12.74 -10.35 13.93
CA THR A 153 -12.77 -10.84 15.31
C THR A 153 -13.86 -10.16 16.15
N HIS A 154 -14.04 -8.85 15.97
CA HIS A 154 -14.93 -8.05 16.83
C HIS A 154 -16.20 -7.55 16.14
N GLY A 155 -16.29 -7.67 14.80
CA GLY A 155 -17.50 -7.31 14.04
C GLY A 155 -17.75 -5.81 13.89
N TYR A 156 -16.78 -4.94 14.18
CA TYR A 156 -16.89 -3.49 14.00
C TYR A 156 -15.90 -2.97 12.93
N HIS A 157 -16.17 -1.76 12.45
CA HIS A 157 -15.33 -1.10 11.43
C HIS A 157 -13.93 -0.79 11.97
N MET A 158 -12.90 -0.82 11.09
CA MET A 158 -11.51 -0.46 11.45
C MET A 158 -11.38 0.93 12.08
N GLY A 159 -12.27 1.87 11.77
CA GLY A 159 -12.34 3.17 12.42
C GLY A 159 -12.55 3.11 13.93
N ILE A 160 -13.26 2.10 14.44
CA ILE A 160 -13.40 1.88 15.91
C ILE A 160 -12.04 1.48 16.51
N THR A 161 -11.21 0.72 15.79
CA THR A 161 -9.85 0.43 16.26
C THR A 161 -8.99 1.69 16.34
N ALA A 162 -9.22 2.67 15.46
CA ALA A 162 -8.55 3.98 15.51
C ALA A 162 -9.03 4.81 16.71
N GLU A 163 -10.33 4.78 17.03
CA GLU A 163 -10.88 5.40 18.26
C GLU A 163 -10.27 4.76 19.52
N ASN A 164 -10.14 3.42 19.55
CA ASN A 164 -9.47 2.72 20.65
C ASN A 164 -8.02 3.22 20.84
N VAL A 165 -7.28 3.36 19.74
CA VAL A 165 -5.91 3.89 19.76
C VAL A 165 -5.89 5.35 20.21
N ALA A 166 -6.80 6.19 19.69
CA ALA A 166 -6.90 7.59 20.09
C ALA A 166 -7.09 7.73 21.61
N LYS A 167 -8.02 6.95 22.17
CA LYS A 167 -8.31 6.95 23.61
C LYS A 167 -7.13 6.45 24.45
N GLU A 168 -6.55 5.31 24.08
CA GLU A 168 -5.46 4.66 24.83
C GLU A 168 -4.20 5.51 24.88
N TYR A 169 -3.84 6.16 23.75
CA TYR A 169 -2.61 6.94 23.63
C TYR A 169 -2.79 8.45 23.83
N GLY A 170 -4.01 8.90 24.15
CA GLY A 170 -4.32 10.30 24.39
C GLY A 170 -4.15 11.17 23.16
N ILE A 171 -4.54 10.66 21.98
CA ILE A 171 -4.49 11.41 20.71
C ILE A 171 -5.80 12.17 20.53
N THR A 172 -5.72 13.52 20.60
CA THR A 172 -6.91 14.37 20.49
C THR A 172 -7.40 14.52 19.05
N ARG A 173 -8.59 15.10 18.88
CA ARG A 173 -9.15 15.43 17.58
C ARG A 173 -8.28 16.46 16.84
N GLU A 174 -7.83 17.48 17.56
CA GLU A 174 -7.00 18.56 17.01
C GLU A 174 -5.68 18.02 16.47
N MET A 175 -5.01 17.13 17.21
CA MET A 175 -3.77 16.47 16.77
C MET A 175 -4.00 15.68 15.46
N GLN A 176 -5.15 15.00 15.35
CA GLN A 176 -5.49 14.21 14.17
C GLN A 176 -5.75 15.11 12.96
N ASP A 177 -6.50 16.19 13.13
CA ASP A 177 -6.82 17.14 12.06
C ASP A 177 -5.57 17.93 11.62
N GLU A 178 -4.67 18.25 12.52
CA GLU A 178 -3.38 18.90 12.22
C GLU A 178 -2.51 17.99 11.36
N LEU A 179 -2.38 16.71 11.71
CA LEU A 179 -1.65 15.72 10.90
C LEU A 179 -2.29 15.60 9.51
N ALA A 180 -3.62 15.50 9.43
CA ALA A 180 -4.32 15.41 8.17
C ALA A 180 -4.05 16.63 7.27
N LEU A 181 -4.08 17.82 7.84
CA LEU A 181 -3.76 19.05 7.12
C LEU A 181 -2.31 19.07 6.62
N HIS A 182 -1.36 18.61 7.43
CA HIS A 182 0.04 18.49 7.03
C HIS A 182 0.23 17.49 5.90
N SER A 183 -0.42 16.32 5.97
CA SER A 183 -0.39 15.31 4.90
C SER A 183 -0.93 15.89 3.58
N GLN A 184 -2.06 16.62 3.62
CA GLN A 184 -2.63 17.29 2.44
C GLN A 184 -1.69 18.34 1.85
N ARG A 185 -1.08 19.18 2.67
CA ARG A 185 -0.12 20.21 2.21
C ARG A 185 1.13 19.60 1.59
N LYS A 186 1.72 18.56 2.22
CA LYS A 186 2.87 17.84 1.68
C LYS A 186 2.54 17.19 0.33
N ALA A 187 1.37 16.54 0.22
CA ALA A 187 0.94 15.91 -1.04
C ALA A 187 0.70 16.95 -2.15
N ALA A 188 0.06 18.07 -1.84
CA ALA A 188 -0.14 19.15 -2.80
C ALA A 188 1.18 19.73 -3.31
N ALA A 189 2.13 20.01 -2.42
CA ALA A 189 3.47 20.50 -2.78
C ALA A 189 4.26 19.47 -3.61
N ALA A 190 4.14 18.19 -3.28
CA ALA A 190 4.78 17.10 -4.04
C ALA A 190 4.21 16.97 -5.46
N ILE A 191 2.89 17.14 -5.63
CA ILE A 191 2.25 17.15 -6.95
C ILE A 191 2.72 18.37 -7.75
N GLU A 192 2.67 19.56 -7.16
CA GLU A 192 3.06 20.82 -7.80
C GLU A 192 4.53 20.81 -8.25
N SER A 193 5.43 20.26 -7.42
CA SER A 193 6.85 20.16 -7.75
C SER A 193 7.18 18.99 -8.70
N GLY A 194 6.21 18.14 -9.04
CA GLY A 194 6.43 16.96 -9.89
C GLY A 194 7.18 15.83 -9.20
N ALA A 195 7.23 15.80 -7.86
CA ALA A 195 7.97 14.78 -7.09
C ALA A 195 7.52 13.34 -7.39
N PHE A 196 6.27 13.13 -7.81
CA PHE A 196 5.73 11.81 -8.16
C PHE A 196 5.91 11.42 -9.63
N THR A 197 6.42 12.31 -10.48
CA THR A 197 6.50 12.07 -11.94
C THR A 197 7.33 10.84 -12.29
N ALA A 198 8.43 10.61 -11.57
CA ALA A 198 9.32 9.49 -11.84
C ALA A 198 8.74 8.13 -11.42
N GLU A 199 7.85 8.10 -10.43
CA GLU A 199 7.27 6.86 -9.92
C GLU A 199 5.95 6.47 -10.60
N ILE A 200 5.20 7.45 -11.13
CA ILE A 200 3.88 7.21 -11.72
C ILE A 200 3.98 6.65 -13.14
N VAL A 201 3.19 5.63 -13.40
CA VAL A 201 2.93 5.08 -14.73
C VAL A 201 1.54 5.51 -15.18
N PRO A 202 1.41 6.14 -16.35
CA PRO A 202 0.12 6.52 -16.89
C PRO A 202 -0.78 5.31 -17.15
N VAL A 203 -2.06 5.42 -16.82
CA VAL A 203 -3.09 4.43 -17.11
C VAL A 203 -4.01 4.93 -18.21
N ASN A 204 -4.15 4.16 -19.29
CA ASN A 204 -5.13 4.43 -20.33
C ASN A 204 -6.51 3.96 -19.85
N VAL A 205 -7.36 4.90 -19.47
CA VAL A 205 -8.71 4.61 -18.98
C VAL A 205 -9.70 4.66 -20.15
N VAL A 206 -10.39 3.55 -20.35
CA VAL A 206 -11.45 3.44 -21.37
C VAL A 206 -12.80 3.39 -20.66
N THR A 207 -13.65 4.35 -20.95
CA THR A 207 -15.03 4.38 -20.47
C THR A 207 -15.99 4.32 -21.66
N ARG A 208 -17.28 4.14 -21.39
CA ARG A 208 -18.31 4.18 -22.45
C ARG A 208 -18.35 5.53 -23.19
N LYS A 209 -17.90 6.63 -22.56
CA LYS A 209 -18.02 8.00 -23.10
C LYS A 209 -16.72 8.52 -23.70
N LYS A 210 -15.56 8.13 -23.16
CA LYS A 210 -14.26 8.66 -23.56
C LYS A 210 -13.12 7.73 -23.18
N THR A 211 -12.00 7.91 -23.88
CA THR A 211 -10.69 7.38 -23.48
C THR A 211 -9.82 8.54 -23.04
N PHE A 212 -9.09 8.39 -21.93
CA PHE A 212 -8.16 9.41 -21.44
C PHE A 212 -6.99 8.76 -20.69
N VAL A 213 -5.92 9.52 -20.54
CA VAL A 213 -4.74 9.10 -19.76
C VAL A 213 -4.89 9.61 -18.33
N PHE A 214 -4.80 8.71 -17.36
CA PHE A 214 -4.79 9.03 -15.93
C PHE A 214 -3.37 8.90 -15.39
N SER A 215 -2.77 10.00 -14.95
CA SER A 215 -1.34 10.09 -14.58
C SER A 215 -1.04 10.98 -13.37
N GLN A 216 -2.08 11.43 -12.65
CA GLN A 216 -1.94 12.26 -11.46
C GLN A 216 -2.87 11.76 -10.36
N ASP A 217 -2.37 11.71 -9.11
CA ASP A 217 -3.19 11.38 -7.94
C ASP A 217 -4.36 12.37 -7.82
N GLU A 218 -5.58 11.83 -7.77
CA GLU A 218 -6.79 12.67 -7.78
C GLU A 218 -7.44 12.85 -6.40
N PHE A 219 -6.99 12.08 -5.41
CA PHE A 219 -7.58 12.11 -4.07
C PHE A 219 -7.15 13.31 -3.21
N PRO A 220 -5.91 13.87 -3.34
CA PRO A 220 -5.46 15.01 -2.53
C PRO A 220 -6.35 16.23 -2.65
N LYS A 221 -6.59 16.90 -1.50
CA LYS A 221 -7.43 18.09 -1.36
C LYS A 221 -6.55 19.29 -1.01
N ALA A 222 -5.94 19.90 -2.02
CA ALA A 222 -4.99 21.02 -1.85
C ALA A 222 -5.57 22.21 -1.06
N ASN A 223 -6.88 22.42 -1.11
CA ASN A 223 -7.57 23.53 -0.44
C ASN A 223 -8.06 23.17 0.99
N SER A 224 -7.54 22.11 1.62
CA SER A 224 -7.91 21.74 2.98
C SER A 224 -7.51 22.84 3.97
N THR A 225 -8.40 23.16 4.91
CA THR A 225 -8.13 24.09 6.02
C THR A 225 -8.43 23.44 7.37
N ALA A 226 -7.85 24.00 8.43
CA ALA A 226 -8.11 23.53 9.80
C ALA A 226 -9.59 23.66 10.18
N GLU A 227 -10.24 24.76 9.77
CA GLU A 227 -11.65 25.02 10.02
C GLU A 227 -12.54 23.99 9.33
N ALA A 228 -12.23 23.65 8.06
CA ALA A 228 -12.99 22.65 7.31
C ALA A 228 -12.86 21.25 7.91
N LEU A 229 -11.67 20.87 8.36
CA LEU A 229 -11.43 19.60 9.05
C LEU A 229 -12.14 19.58 10.40
N GLY A 230 -12.02 20.63 11.22
CA GLY A 230 -12.66 20.76 12.52
C GLY A 230 -14.18 20.70 12.49
N ALA A 231 -14.80 21.14 11.38
CA ALA A 231 -16.25 21.08 11.17
C ALA A 231 -16.80 19.67 10.84
N LEU A 232 -15.93 18.70 10.52
CA LEU A 232 -16.37 17.34 10.19
C LEU A 232 -16.88 16.59 11.43
N ARG A 233 -17.95 15.83 11.25
CA ARG A 233 -18.52 14.99 12.30
C ARG A 233 -17.71 13.69 12.42
N PRO A 234 -17.60 13.10 13.63
CA PRO A 234 -17.05 11.76 13.80
C PRO A 234 -17.78 10.75 12.90
N ALA A 235 -17.00 9.85 12.28
CA ALA A 235 -17.52 8.94 11.26
C ALA A 235 -17.92 7.56 11.80
N PHE A 236 -17.31 7.11 12.90
CA PHE A 236 -17.44 5.73 13.37
C PHE A 236 -18.07 5.63 14.76
N ASP A 237 -17.80 6.57 15.64
CA ASP A 237 -18.42 6.72 16.96
C ASP A 237 -18.92 8.15 17.10
N LYS A 238 -20.17 8.33 17.53
CA LYS A 238 -20.77 9.68 17.70
C LYS A 238 -20.01 10.56 18.70
N ALA A 239 -19.39 9.93 19.71
CA ALA A 239 -18.55 10.58 20.71
C ALA A 239 -17.06 10.51 20.38
N GLY A 240 -16.70 10.01 19.18
CA GLY A 240 -15.34 9.79 18.75
C GLY A 240 -14.65 11.01 18.16
N THR A 241 -13.45 10.78 17.68
CA THR A 241 -12.54 11.82 17.15
C THR A 241 -12.15 11.58 15.69
N VAL A 242 -12.35 10.35 15.19
CA VAL A 242 -11.98 9.95 13.82
C VAL A 242 -13.04 10.40 12.83
N THR A 243 -12.64 11.14 11.81
CA THR A 243 -13.52 11.69 10.78
C THR A 243 -13.10 11.24 9.39
N ALA A 244 -13.91 11.51 8.38
CA ALA A 244 -13.54 11.32 6.98
C ALA A 244 -12.37 12.21 6.52
N GLY A 245 -12.00 13.25 7.29
CA GLY A 245 -10.90 14.15 6.98
C GLY A 245 -9.57 13.73 7.58
N ASN A 246 -9.57 12.94 8.66
CA ASN A 246 -8.38 12.45 9.36
C ASN A 246 -8.19 10.92 9.29
N ALA A 247 -8.86 10.30 8.32
CA ALA A 247 -8.72 8.91 7.92
C ALA A 247 -8.36 8.82 6.43
N SER A 248 -7.71 7.73 6.03
CA SER A 248 -7.45 7.47 4.61
C SER A 248 -8.75 7.17 3.85
N GLY A 249 -8.72 7.35 2.53
CA GLY A 249 -9.86 7.09 1.66
C GLY A 249 -10.01 5.63 1.24
N ILE A 250 -11.11 5.38 0.53
CA ILE A 250 -11.35 4.19 -0.29
C ILE A 250 -10.82 4.52 -1.69
N ASN A 251 -9.87 3.76 -2.20
CA ASN A 251 -9.12 4.16 -3.38
C ASN A 251 -8.78 2.99 -4.31
N ASP A 252 -8.37 3.33 -5.53
CA ASP A 252 -7.99 2.41 -6.59
C ASP A 252 -6.53 2.68 -6.99
N GLY A 253 -5.74 1.63 -7.20
CA GLY A 253 -4.35 1.79 -7.64
C GLY A 253 -3.54 0.50 -7.60
N ALA A 254 -2.34 0.57 -8.17
CA ALA A 254 -1.38 -0.54 -8.18
C ALA A 254 0.06 -0.03 -8.08
N ALA A 255 0.95 -0.90 -7.60
CA ALA A 255 2.39 -0.67 -7.58
C ALA A 255 3.14 -1.97 -7.80
N ALA A 256 4.28 -1.93 -8.47
CA ALA A 256 5.14 -3.08 -8.70
C ALA A 256 6.61 -2.70 -8.63
N LEU A 257 7.41 -3.65 -8.17
CA LEU A 257 8.87 -3.57 -8.10
C LEU A 257 9.47 -4.82 -8.75
N VAL A 258 10.62 -4.68 -9.37
CA VAL A 258 11.43 -5.81 -9.81
C VAL A 258 12.52 -6.07 -8.78
N ILE A 259 12.49 -7.25 -8.19
CA ILE A 259 13.43 -7.71 -7.17
C ILE A 259 14.35 -8.76 -7.81
N MET A 260 15.66 -8.59 -7.64
CA MET A 260 16.65 -9.51 -8.20
C MET A 260 17.69 -9.92 -7.15
N GLU A 261 18.34 -11.06 -7.39
CA GLU A 261 19.61 -11.36 -6.75
C GLU A 261 20.66 -10.34 -7.21
N GLU A 262 21.43 -9.76 -6.28
CA GLU A 262 22.37 -8.68 -6.58
C GLU A 262 23.42 -9.09 -7.64
N SER A 263 23.98 -10.30 -7.52
CA SER A 263 24.97 -10.78 -8.50
C SER A 263 24.36 -10.99 -9.90
N ALA A 264 23.11 -11.46 -9.97
CA ALA A 264 22.41 -11.63 -11.23
C ALA A 264 22.08 -10.27 -11.88
N ALA A 265 21.64 -9.29 -11.09
CA ALA A 265 21.40 -7.92 -11.58
C ALA A 265 22.67 -7.29 -12.16
N LEU A 266 23.80 -7.39 -11.45
CA LEU A 266 25.09 -6.87 -11.91
C LEU A 266 25.59 -7.60 -13.16
N ALA A 267 25.46 -8.93 -13.22
CA ALA A 267 25.84 -9.74 -14.39
C ALA A 267 25.00 -9.39 -15.64
N ALA A 268 23.74 -8.98 -15.43
CA ALA A 268 22.86 -8.47 -16.50
C ALA A 268 23.14 -7.00 -16.88
N GLY A 269 24.14 -6.36 -16.28
CA GLY A 269 24.50 -4.96 -16.56
C GLY A 269 23.49 -3.95 -15.98
N LEU A 270 22.66 -4.36 -15.04
CA LEU A 270 21.67 -3.50 -14.41
C LEU A 270 22.28 -2.71 -13.25
N THR A 271 21.73 -1.54 -12.99
CA THR A 271 22.10 -0.70 -11.85
C THR A 271 21.06 -0.85 -10.76
N PRO A 272 21.35 -1.55 -9.66
CA PRO A 272 20.42 -1.67 -8.54
C PRO A 272 20.10 -0.32 -7.91
N LEU A 273 18.83 -0.06 -7.64
CA LEU A 273 18.36 1.17 -7.00
C LEU A 273 18.55 1.12 -5.48
N ALA A 274 18.19 -0.01 -4.88
CA ALA A 274 18.32 -0.22 -3.44
C ALA A 274 18.50 -1.71 -3.11
N ARG A 275 19.11 -1.97 -1.95
CA ARG A 275 19.19 -3.30 -1.33
C ARG A 275 18.13 -3.43 -0.25
N ILE A 276 17.45 -4.59 -0.19
CA ILE A 276 16.57 -4.94 0.92
C ILE A 276 17.45 -5.43 2.08
N LYS A 277 17.54 -4.62 3.15
CA LYS A 277 18.33 -4.93 4.34
C LYS A 277 17.63 -5.93 5.25
N SER A 278 16.34 -5.70 5.50
CA SER A 278 15.52 -6.53 6.37
C SER A 278 14.04 -6.31 6.13
N TYR A 279 13.24 -7.25 6.61
CA TYR A 279 11.78 -7.13 6.68
C TYR A 279 11.27 -7.94 7.86
N ALA A 280 10.20 -7.47 8.49
CA ALA A 280 9.58 -8.17 9.61
C ALA A 280 8.08 -7.90 9.69
N SER A 281 7.37 -8.85 10.31
CA SER A 281 5.98 -8.67 10.73
C SER A 281 5.89 -8.68 12.24
N GLY A 282 4.93 -7.93 12.79
CA GLY A 282 4.59 -7.92 14.20
C GLY A 282 3.09 -8.16 14.39
N GLY A 283 2.71 -8.77 15.51
CA GLY A 283 1.31 -8.96 15.91
C GLY A 283 0.97 -8.12 17.13
N VAL A 284 -0.26 -7.63 17.19
CA VAL A 284 -0.84 -6.90 18.33
C VAL A 284 -2.30 -7.33 18.50
N LEU A 285 -2.94 -6.88 19.58
CA LEU A 285 -4.37 -7.13 19.78
C LEU A 285 -5.18 -6.54 18.58
N PRO A 286 -6.14 -7.27 18.00
CA PRO A 286 -6.95 -6.80 16.88
C PRO A 286 -7.67 -5.46 17.17
N ALA A 287 -8.09 -5.22 18.41
CA ALA A 287 -8.70 -3.97 18.84
C ALA A 287 -7.75 -2.75 18.72
N PHE A 288 -6.45 -2.98 18.65
CA PHE A 288 -5.38 -1.98 18.52
C PHE A 288 -4.52 -2.25 17.27
N MET A 289 -5.14 -2.70 16.17
CA MET A 289 -4.44 -3.06 14.94
C MET A 289 -3.51 -1.94 14.43
N GLY A 290 -3.88 -0.68 14.70
CA GLY A 290 -3.09 0.49 14.32
C GLY A 290 -1.68 0.51 14.89
N MET A 291 -1.42 -0.22 15.99
CA MET A 291 -0.10 -0.31 16.65
C MET A 291 0.81 -1.39 16.05
N GLY A 292 0.33 -2.19 15.09
CA GLY A 292 1.12 -3.23 14.42
C GLY A 292 2.47 -2.78 13.84
N PRO A 293 2.62 -1.54 13.31
CA PRO A 293 3.91 -1.01 12.87
C PRO A 293 4.99 -0.99 13.96
N VAL A 294 4.63 -0.81 15.24
CA VAL A 294 5.61 -0.71 16.33
C VAL A 294 6.47 -1.99 16.45
N PRO A 295 5.90 -3.17 16.76
CA PRO A 295 6.69 -4.40 16.85
C PRO A 295 7.30 -4.82 15.50
N ALA A 296 6.64 -4.52 14.37
CA ALA A 296 7.18 -4.83 13.05
C ALA A 296 8.44 -4.02 12.75
N THR A 297 8.42 -2.71 13.01
CA THR A 297 9.57 -1.81 12.82
C THR A 297 10.72 -2.16 13.74
N GLN A 298 10.46 -2.34 15.04
CA GLN A 298 11.50 -2.72 16.00
C GLN A 298 12.22 -3.99 15.58
N LYS A 299 11.46 -5.01 15.16
CA LYS A 299 12.03 -6.27 14.67
C LYS A 299 12.80 -6.11 13.35
N ALA A 300 12.30 -5.30 12.41
CA ALA A 300 13.00 -5.05 11.14
C ALA A 300 14.33 -4.32 11.39
N LEU A 301 14.35 -3.30 12.24
CA LEU A 301 15.56 -2.58 12.62
C LEU A 301 16.57 -3.51 13.32
N GLN A 302 16.10 -4.33 14.27
CA GLN A 302 16.95 -5.32 14.94
C GLN A 302 17.61 -6.29 13.93
N LEU A 303 16.85 -6.80 12.97
CA LEU A 303 17.37 -7.70 11.92
C LEU A 303 18.36 -7.02 10.98
N ALA A 304 18.22 -5.71 10.77
CA ALA A 304 19.17 -4.92 9.99
C ALA A 304 20.42 -4.50 10.79
N GLY A 305 20.44 -4.67 12.12
CA GLY A 305 21.48 -4.16 13.00
C GLY A 305 21.47 -2.63 13.12
N LEU A 306 20.30 -2.00 12.97
CA LEU A 306 20.10 -0.56 12.93
C LEU A 306 19.18 -0.09 14.07
N GLN A 307 19.24 1.22 14.34
CA GLN A 307 18.29 1.93 15.19
C GLN A 307 17.45 2.89 14.35
N LEU A 308 16.33 3.38 14.88
CA LEU A 308 15.48 4.32 14.15
C LEU A 308 16.21 5.63 13.80
N ALA A 309 17.14 6.05 14.65
CA ALA A 309 17.95 7.25 14.42
C ALA A 309 18.83 7.16 13.16
N ASP A 310 19.22 5.94 12.77
CA ASP A 310 20.01 5.71 11.57
C ASP A 310 19.20 5.85 10.27
N ILE A 311 17.86 5.83 10.37
CA ILE A 311 16.96 5.93 9.21
C ILE A 311 16.85 7.37 8.77
N ASP A 312 17.10 7.60 7.48
CA ASP A 312 17.03 8.92 6.86
C ASP A 312 15.60 9.32 6.50
N LEU A 313 14.83 8.41 5.89
CA LEU A 313 13.43 8.63 5.49
C LEU A 313 12.54 7.45 5.88
N ILE A 314 11.30 7.77 6.22
CA ILE A 314 10.28 6.81 6.62
C ILE A 314 9.00 7.05 5.79
N GLU A 315 8.46 5.99 5.19
CA GLU A 315 7.09 5.94 4.71
C GLU A 315 6.26 5.07 5.66
N ALA A 316 5.45 5.69 6.49
CA ALA A 316 4.52 5.04 7.40
C ALA A 316 3.09 5.28 6.91
N ASN A 317 2.34 4.21 6.63
CA ASN A 317 1.00 4.36 6.06
C ASN A 317 0.03 5.01 7.06
N GLU A 318 -0.61 6.10 6.64
CA GLU A 318 -1.60 6.85 7.41
C GLU A 318 -3.00 6.26 7.20
N ALA A 319 -3.26 5.06 7.70
CA ALA A 319 -4.61 4.49 7.61
C ALA A 319 -5.62 5.36 8.39
N PHE A 320 -5.20 5.86 9.56
CA PHE A 320 -5.89 6.83 10.40
C PHE A 320 -4.86 7.74 11.06
N ALA A 321 -5.19 9.04 11.22
CA ALA A 321 -4.31 9.98 11.89
C ALA A 321 -4.02 9.55 13.35
N ALA A 322 -5.02 9.08 14.07
CA ALA A 322 -4.86 8.57 15.43
C ALA A 322 -3.82 7.44 15.51
N GLN A 323 -3.91 6.47 14.59
CA GLN A 323 -2.98 5.36 14.49
C GLN A 323 -1.56 5.81 14.17
N PHE A 324 -1.40 6.69 13.18
CA PHE A 324 -0.08 7.20 12.76
C PHE A 324 0.61 7.96 13.89
N LEU A 325 -0.11 8.85 14.57
CA LEU A 325 0.41 9.64 15.71
C LEU A 325 0.83 8.75 16.87
N ALA A 326 0.02 7.73 17.20
CA ALA A 326 0.35 6.79 18.28
C ALA A 326 1.60 5.95 17.95
N VAL A 327 1.74 5.49 16.70
CA VAL A 327 2.95 4.79 16.22
C VAL A 327 4.16 5.72 16.29
N GLY A 328 4.03 6.95 15.80
CA GLY A 328 5.09 7.95 15.83
C GLY A 328 5.56 8.27 17.27
N LYS A 329 4.62 8.42 18.19
CA LYS A 329 4.91 8.64 19.63
C LYS A 329 5.67 7.46 20.23
N ASN A 330 5.28 6.22 19.90
CA ASN A 330 5.92 5.03 20.47
C ASN A 330 7.29 4.71 19.87
N LEU A 331 7.49 5.00 18.59
CA LEU A 331 8.78 4.77 17.92
C LEU A 331 9.72 5.96 18.02
N GLY A 332 9.22 7.18 18.31
CA GLY A 332 10.01 8.39 18.31
C GLY A 332 10.26 8.94 16.90
N PHE A 333 9.22 9.02 16.07
CA PHE A 333 9.35 9.54 14.70
C PHE A 333 9.77 11.02 14.72
N ASP A 334 10.72 11.36 13.86
CA ASP A 334 11.03 12.72 13.47
C ASP A 334 10.10 13.11 12.30
N SER A 335 9.23 14.10 12.51
CA SER A 335 8.23 14.55 11.54
C SER A 335 8.82 15.02 10.20
N GLU A 336 10.07 15.48 10.21
CA GLU A 336 10.78 15.94 9.02
C GLU A 336 11.28 14.78 8.15
N LYS A 337 11.35 13.58 8.72
CA LYS A 337 11.79 12.36 8.02
C LYS A 337 10.64 11.48 7.56
N VAL A 338 9.40 11.72 8.02
CA VAL A 338 8.27 10.83 7.79
C VAL A 338 7.28 11.41 6.78
N ASN A 339 6.88 10.57 5.80
CA ASN A 339 5.89 10.91 4.76
C ASN A 339 6.17 12.31 4.17
N VAL A 340 7.39 12.49 3.70
CA VAL A 340 7.91 13.80 3.26
C VAL A 340 7.16 14.37 2.05
N ASN A 341 6.42 13.53 1.34
CA ASN A 341 5.58 13.88 0.19
C ASN A 341 4.06 13.71 0.49
N GLY A 342 3.67 13.69 1.77
CA GLY A 342 2.31 13.34 2.19
C GLY A 342 2.09 11.84 2.29
N GLY A 343 1.07 11.42 3.04
CA GLY A 343 0.73 10.03 3.28
C GLY A 343 -0.67 9.65 2.81
N ALA A 344 -1.17 8.52 3.28
CA ALA A 344 -2.41 7.92 2.78
C ALA A 344 -3.68 8.73 3.09
N ILE A 345 -3.68 9.59 4.10
CA ILE A 345 -4.80 10.51 4.35
C ILE A 345 -5.00 11.43 3.15
N ALA A 346 -3.91 11.90 2.54
CA ALA A 346 -3.96 12.75 1.37
C ALA A 346 -3.98 11.95 0.06
N LEU A 347 -3.08 10.97 -0.08
CA LEU A 347 -2.88 10.22 -1.34
C LEU A 347 -3.89 9.10 -1.56
N GLY A 348 -4.44 8.53 -0.47
CA GLY A 348 -5.35 7.38 -0.53
C GLY A 348 -4.73 6.04 -0.13
N HIS A 349 -5.60 5.02 0.06
CA HIS A 349 -5.22 3.72 0.60
C HIS A 349 -5.86 2.55 -0.18
N PRO A 350 -5.43 2.27 -1.43
CA PRO A 350 -5.82 1.05 -2.12
C PRO A 350 -5.20 -0.15 -1.41
N ILE A 351 -5.99 -0.83 -0.55
CA ILE A 351 -5.49 -1.67 0.54
C ILE A 351 -4.47 -2.75 0.10
N GLY A 352 -4.73 -3.48 -0.97
CA GLY A 352 -3.83 -4.52 -1.48
C GLY A 352 -2.55 -3.98 -2.12
N ALA A 353 -2.58 -2.73 -2.61
CA ALA A 353 -1.45 -2.08 -3.27
C ALA A 353 -0.58 -1.24 -2.31
N SER A 354 -1.15 -0.75 -1.22
CA SER A 354 -0.53 0.27 -0.37
C SER A 354 0.85 -0.08 0.16
N GLY A 355 1.09 -1.34 0.53
CA GLY A 355 2.40 -1.76 1.02
C GLY A 355 3.52 -1.64 -0.03
N ALA A 356 3.22 -1.92 -1.29
CA ALA A 356 4.15 -1.70 -2.40
C ALA A 356 4.24 -0.21 -2.75
N ARG A 357 3.12 0.52 -2.73
CA ARG A 357 3.06 1.95 -2.99
C ARG A 357 3.98 2.74 -2.07
N ILE A 358 3.91 2.53 -0.76
CA ILE A 358 4.78 3.24 0.19
C ILE A 358 6.26 2.93 -0.05
N LEU A 359 6.61 1.70 -0.42
CA LEU A 359 7.99 1.34 -0.73
C LEU A 359 8.49 2.01 -2.02
N VAL A 360 7.65 2.10 -3.05
CA VAL A 360 7.95 2.84 -4.29
C VAL A 360 8.19 4.31 -3.98
N THR A 361 7.27 4.97 -3.29
CA THR A 361 7.38 6.39 -2.92
C THR A 361 8.61 6.66 -2.04
N LEU A 362 8.87 5.78 -1.05
CA LEU A 362 10.07 5.86 -0.21
C LEU A 362 11.35 5.88 -1.07
N LEU A 363 11.48 4.93 -1.99
CA LEU A 363 12.68 4.80 -2.82
C LEU A 363 12.90 6.05 -3.68
N HIS A 364 11.85 6.54 -4.35
CA HIS A 364 11.94 7.77 -5.16
C HIS A 364 12.22 9.02 -4.31
N ALA A 365 11.64 9.12 -3.11
CA ALA A 365 11.94 10.20 -2.17
C ALA A 365 13.38 10.16 -1.68
N MET A 366 13.94 8.95 -1.43
CA MET A 366 15.35 8.77 -1.06
C MET A 366 16.28 9.20 -2.21
N GLN A 367 15.96 8.85 -3.44
CA GLN A 367 16.73 9.27 -4.62
C GLN A 367 16.71 10.80 -4.79
N ALA A 368 15.52 11.41 -4.75
CA ALA A 368 15.37 12.85 -4.96
C ALA A 368 16.01 13.70 -3.84
N ARG A 369 16.18 13.15 -2.64
CA ARG A 369 16.72 13.84 -1.45
C ARG A 369 18.13 13.38 -1.07
N ASP A 370 18.76 12.54 -1.88
CA ASP A 370 20.09 11.95 -1.63
C ASP A 370 20.18 11.29 -0.24
N LYS A 371 19.22 10.41 0.07
CA LYS A 371 19.15 9.67 1.33
C LYS A 371 19.48 8.21 1.12
N THR A 372 20.08 7.58 2.14
CA THR A 372 20.66 6.23 2.03
C THR A 372 19.79 5.16 2.68
N LEU A 373 19.33 5.38 3.92
CA LEU A 373 18.56 4.39 4.66
C LEU A 373 17.08 4.76 4.74
N GLY A 374 16.22 3.85 4.33
CA GLY A 374 14.77 4.04 4.32
C GLY A 374 14.00 2.93 5.02
N LEU A 375 12.87 3.29 5.62
CA LEU A 375 11.95 2.40 6.30
C LEU A 375 10.54 2.57 5.74
N ALA A 376 9.94 1.48 5.28
CA ALA A 376 8.51 1.41 4.93
C ALA A 376 7.79 0.58 5.99
N THR A 377 6.66 1.09 6.54
CA THR A 377 5.86 0.34 7.53
C THR A 377 4.37 0.66 7.42
N LEU A 378 3.54 -0.32 7.76
CA LEU A 378 2.08 -0.13 7.80
C LEU A 378 1.39 -1.08 8.77
N CYS A 379 0.25 -0.61 9.31
CA CYS A 379 -0.68 -1.41 10.09
C CYS A 379 -1.52 -2.30 9.17
N ILE A 380 -2.07 -3.34 9.74
CA ILE A 380 -2.81 -4.38 9.01
C ILE A 380 -4.05 -4.77 9.84
N GLY A 381 -5.22 -4.77 9.23
CA GLY A 381 -6.45 -5.25 9.85
C GLY A 381 -6.27 -6.65 10.45
N GLY A 382 -6.92 -6.90 11.59
CA GLY A 382 -6.76 -8.14 12.34
C GLY A 382 -5.61 -8.13 13.36
N GLY A 383 -4.95 -6.97 13.59
CA GLY A 383 -3.94 -6.81 14.65
C GLY A 383 -2.53 -7.19 14.22
N GLN A 384 -2.08 -6.72 13.07
CA GLN A 384 -0.73 -6.98 12.58
C GLN A 384 -0.05 -5.71 12.05
N GLY A 385 1.25 -5.79 11.82
CA GLY A 385 2.03 -4.82 11.08
C GLY A 385 3.11 -5.51 10.24
N ILE A 386 3.66 -4.77 9.29
CA ILE A 386 4.83 -5.18 8.50
C ILE A 386 5.74 -3.98 8.29
N ALA A 387 7.04 -4.21 8.30
CA ALA A 387 8.06 -3.20 8.03
C ALA A 387 9.16 -3.77 7.15
N MET A 388 9.80 -2.89 6.37
CA MET A 388 10.94 -3.21 5.52
C MET A 388 11.95 -2.08 5.58
N VAL A 389 13.24 -2.42 5.75
CA VAL A 389 14.37 -1.50 5.69
C VAL A 389 15.09 -1.70 4.37
N ILE A 390 15.34 -0.60 3.66
CA ILE A 390 16.10 -0.60 2.41
C ILE A 390 17.30 0.36 2.50
N GLU A 391 18.34 0.05 1.74
CA GLU A 391 19.53 0.87 1.57
C GLU A 391 19.66 1.25 0.11
N ARG A 392 19.58 2.55 -0.21
CA ARG A 392 19.80 3.06 -1.56
C ARG A 392 21.27 2.84 -1.96
N LEU A 393 21.50 2.41 -3.19
CA LEU A 393 22.83 2.08 -3.71
C LEU A 393 23.40 3.11 -4.70
N ASN A 394 22.55 3.96 -5.28
CA ASN A 394 22.93 4.99 -6.27
C ASN A 394 22.08 6.25 -6.13
#